data_3a2aa4add6f70fbe9ef324d76576e0d5
#
_entry.id   3a2aa4add6f70fbe9ef324d76576e0d5
#
_cell.length_a   1.000
_cell.length_b   1.000
_cell.length_c   1.000
_cell.angle_alpha   90.00
_cell.angle_beta   90.00
_cell.angle_gamma   90.00
#
_symmetry.space_group_name_H-M   'P 1'
#
loop_
_entity.id
_entity.type
_entity.pdbx_description
1 polymer ?
#
loop_
_entity_poly.entity_id
_entity_poly.type
_entity_poly.pdbx_seq_one_letter_code
_entity_poly.pdbx_strand_id
1 'polypeptide(L)'
;DHPKIQFNYLEDEYDLNETVKCIHVAREILKQNSMKPYAGREIGPGDHAQNEEEIKEYIRSKAETAYHPSCTLKMGVDDMAVVNEKLKVNGLQNLRVADASVMPEITSGNLNAPTLMIAERAADFILN
;
A
#
# COMPACT_ATOMS: atom_id res chain seq x y z
N ASP A 1 -20.89 18.92 -1.76
CA ASP A 1 -20.54 18.06 -0.60
C ASP A 1 -19.12 17.54 -0.76
N HIS A 2 -18.42 17.37 0.37
CA HIS A 2 -17.09 16.76 0.35
C HIS A 2 -17.18 15.26 0.01
N PRO A 3 -16.20 14.69 -0.71
CA PRO A 3 -16.18 13.26 -0.99
C PRO A 3 -16.08 12.46 0.31
N LYS A 4 -16.82 11.35 0.37
CA LYS A 4 -16.67 10.37 1.45
C LYS A 4 -15.44 9.50 1.13
N ILE A 5 -14.40 9.58 1.96
CA ILE A 5 -13.18 8.77 1.82
C ILE A 5 -13.16 7.77 2.97
N GLN A 6 -13.06 6.48 2.64
CA GLN A 6 -13.07 5.38 3.60
C GLN A 6 -12.00 4.38 3.19
N PHE A 7 -10.97 4.24 4.01
CA PHE A 7 -9.80 3.42 3.68
C PHE A 7 -9.93 1.98 4.13
N ASN A 8 -10.73 1.69 5.14
CA ASN A 8 -10.92 0.35 5.70
C ASN A 8 -9.61 -0.36 6.11
N TYR A 9 -8.67 0.39 6.69
CA TYR A 9 -7.38 -0.15 7.10
C TYR A 9 -7.55 -1.33 8.05
N LEU A 10 -6.80 -2.43 7.78
CA LEU A 10 -6.74 -3.64 8.59
C LEU A 10 -8.10 -4.38 8.74
N GLU A 11 -9.07 -4.12 7.87
CA GLU A 11 -10.29 -4.91 7.78
C GLU A 11 -10.03 -6.29 7.18
N ASP A 12 -9.07 -6.39 6.24
CA ASP A 12 -8.62 -7.67 5.70
C ASP A 12 -7.67 -8.35 6.70
N GLU A 13 -8.01 -9.59 7.05
CA GLU A 13 -7.22 -10.38 7.99
C GLU A 13 -5.81 -10.72 7.45
N TYR A 14 -5.67 -10.82 6.13
CA TYR A 14 -4.38 -10.99 5.49
C TYR A 14 -3.46 -9.81 5.78
N ASP A 15 -3.93 -8.57 5.59
CA ASP A 15 -3.14 -7.35 5.83
C ASP A 15 -2.70 -7.23 7.29
N LEU A 16 -3.62 -7.55 8.22
CA LEU A 16 -3.30 -7.55 9.64
C LEU A 16 -2.22 -8.58 9.98
N ASN A 17 -2.34 -9.81 9.47
CA ASN A 17 -1.39 -10.88 9.73
C ASN A 17 -0.01 -10.60 9.10
N GLU A 18 0.04 -10.01 7.90
CA GLU A 18 1.31 -9.57 7.29
C GLU A 18 1.98 -8.46 8.13
N THR A 19 1.19 -7.53 8.69
CA THR A 19 1.73 -6.49 9.56
C THR A 19 2.27 -7.08 10.87
N VAL A 20 1.63 -8.10 11.44
CA VAL A 20 2.16 -8.86 12.60
C VAL A 20 3.52 -9.48 12.25
N LYS A 21 3.65 -10.12 11.10
CA LYS A 21 4.93 -10.67 10.64
C LYS A 21 6.01 -9.59 10.51
N CYS A 22 5.66 -8.39 10.04
CA CYS A 22 6.60 -7.28 9.97
C CYS A 22 7.17 -6.92 11.35
N ILE A 23 6.35 -6.91 12.41
CA ILE A 23 6.81 -6.68 13.78
C ILE A 23 7.81 -7.77 14.21
N HIS A 24 7.50 -9.04 13.94
CA HIS A 24 8.41 -10.14 14.27
C HIS A 24 9.74 -10.04 13.53
N VAL A 25 9.71 -9.74 12.23
CA VAL A 25 10.91 -9.56 11.41
C VAL A 25 11.75 -8.38 11.91
N ALA A 26 11.12 -7.25 12.24
CA ALA A 26 11.83 -6.11 12.80
C ALA A 26 12.51 -6.44 14.14
N ARG A 27 11.82 -7.14 15.03
CA ARG A 27 12.39 -7.63 16.29
C ARG A 27 13.58 -8.57 16.05
N GLU A 28 13.47 -9.47 15.09
CA GLU A 28 14.55 -10.41 14.74
C GLU A 28 15.78 -9.67 14.20
N ILE A 29 15.60 -8.68 13.34
CA ILE A 29 16.69 -7.85 12.84
C ILE A 29 17.40 -7.12 13.99
N LEU A 30 16.64 -6.49 14.89
CA LEU A 30 17.21 -5.74 16.01
C LEU A 30 17.93 -6.63 17.05
N LYS A 31 17.58 -7.91 17.12
CA LYS A 31 18.28 -8.89 17.99
C LYS A 31 19.63 -9.37 17.42
N GLN A 32 19.94 -9.09 16.16
CA GLN A 32 21.20 -9.53 15.56
C GLN A 32 22.42 -8.95 16.27
N ASN A 33 23.52 -9.71 16.32
CA ASN A 33 24.72 -9.31 17.04
C ASN A 33 25.30 -7.95 16.58
N SER A 34 25.22 -7.66 15.28
CA SER A 34 25.65 -6.39 14.71
C SER A 34 24.81 -5.18 15.17
N MET A 35 23.56 -5.42 15.58
CA MET A 35 22.65 -4.38 16.03
C MET A 35 22.72 -4.12 17.54
N LYS A 36 23.19 -5.09 18.34
CA LYS A 36 23.25 -4.99 19.79
C LYS A 36 23.90 -3.70 20.35
N PRO A 37 25.00 -3.17 19.77
CA PRO A 37 25.60 -1.93 20.27
C PRO A 37 24.71 -0.70 20.10
N TYR A 38 23.72 -0.76 19.21
CA TYR A 38 22.83 0.35 18.84
C TYR A 38 21.40 0.15 19.32
N ALA A 39 21.01 -1.08 19.68
CA ALA A 39 19.67 -1.42 20.12
C ALA A 39 19.49 -1.11 21.62
N GLY A 40 18.46 -0.30 21.93
CA GLY A 40 18.01 -0.06 23.29
C GLY A 40 16.76 -0.88 23.62
N ARG A 41 15.98 -0.37 24.58
CA ARG A 41 14.68 -0.93 24.91
C ARG A 41 13.69 -0.69 23.79
N GLU A 42 12.89 -1.70 23.43
CA GLU A 42 11.80 -1.55 22.47
C GLU A 42 10.77 -0.55 22.98
N ILE A 43 10.45 0.47 22.17
CA ILE A 43 9.50 1.53 22.52
C ILE A 43 8.08 1.15 22.07
N GLY A 44 7.97 0.57 20.90
CA GLY A 44 6.72 0.12 20.32
C GLY A 44 6.90 -1.12 19.43
N PRO A 45 6.03 -2.13 19.56
CA PRO A 45 4.94 -2.28 20.53
C PRO A 45 5.36 -2.39 22.00
N GLY A 46 6.64 -2.73 22.32
CA GLY A 46 7.16 -2.79 23.67
C GLY A 46 6.85 -4.09 24.42
N ASP A 47 7.20 -4.09 25.71
CA ASP A 47 7.14 -5.30 26.56
C ASP A 47 5.71 -5.82 26.82
N HIS A 48 4.69 -5.00 26.57
CA HIS A 48 3.28 -5.35 26.80
C HIS A 48 2.60 -6.03 25.59
N ALA A 49 3.32 -6.18 24.47
CA ALA A 49 2.81 -6.85 23.28
C ALA A 49 3.72 -8.03 22.91
N GLN A 50 3.57 -9.13 23.65
CA GLN A 50 4.39 -10.34 23.51
C GLN A 50 3.70 -11.48 22.77
N ASN A 51 2.37 -11.53 22.81
CA ASN A 51 1.58 -12.50 22.06
C ASN A 51 0.94 -11.85 20.82
N GLU A 52 0.41 -12.68 19.95
CA GLU A 52 -0.13 -12.25 18.66
C GLU A 52 -1.31 -11.28 18.80
N GLU A 53 -2.21 -11.52 19.76
CA GLU A 53 -3.38 -10.65 19.98
C GLU A 53 -2.98 -9.27 20.49
N GLU A 54 -2.03 -9.19 21.43
CA GLU A 54 -1.48 -7.92 21.91
C GLU A 54 -0.78 -7.13 20.78
N ILE A 55 -0.07 -7.83 19.89
CA ILE A 55 0.54 -7.22 18.72
C ILE A 55 -0.53 -6.71 17.76
N LYS A 56 -1.58 -7.48 17.48
CA LYS A 56 -2.71 -7.06 16.64
C LYS A 56 -3.43 -5.83 17.20
N GLU A 57 -3.64 -5.79 18.52
CA GLU A 57 -4.24 -4.63 19.18
C GLU A 57 -3.35 -3.38 19.04
N TYR A 58 -2.05 -3.52 19.27
CA TYR A 58 -1.10 -2.45 19.05
C TYR A 58 -1.15 -1.95 17.61
N ILE A 59 -1.12 -2.85 16.61
CA ILE A 59 -1.20 -2.49 15.19
C ILE A 59 -2.48 -1.70 14.91
N ARG A 60 -3.64 -2.18 15.35
CA ARG A 60 -4.92 -1.45 15.15
C ARG A 60 -4.92 -0.06 15.78
N SER A 61 -4.20 0.11 16.89
CA SER A 61 -4.13 1.40 17.60
C SER A 61 -3.13 2.39 17.00
N LYS A 62 -2.16 1.91 16.19
CA LYS A 62 -1.01 2.72 15.74
C LYS A 62 -0.79 2.73 14.23
N ALA A 63 -1.47 1.86 13.47
CA ALA A 63 -1.32 1.84 12.03
C ALA A 63 -1.76 3.17 11.41
N GLU A 64 -0.92 3.69 10.54
CA GLU A 64 -1.15 4.92 9.80
C GLU A 64 -0.85 4.69 8.32
N THR A 65 -1.36 5.57 7.48
CA THR A 65 -1.04 5.55 6.06
C THR A 65 0.43 5.89 5.81
N ALA A 66 1.05 5.19 4.85
CA ALA A 66 2.36 5.56 4.32
C ALA A 66 2.28 6.62 3.19
N TYR A 67 1.09 7.19 2.96
CA TYR A 67 0.82 8.21 1.92
C TYR A 67 1.11 7.74 0.49
N HIS A 68 0.90 6.47 0.21
CA HIS A 68 1.02 5.85 -1.11
C HIS A 68 -0.33 5.31 -1.63
N PRO A 69 -1.39 6.16 -1.77
CA PRO A 69 -2.67 5.70 -2.31
C PRO A 69 -2.52 5.27 -3.76
N SER A 70 -3.10 4.11 -4.10
CA SER A 70 -3.01 3.49 -5.42
C SER A 70 -4.15 2.53 -5.67
N CYS A 71 -4.25 1.96 -6.88
CA CYS A 71 -5.09 0.82 -7.24
C CYS A 71 -6.62 1.05 -7.23
N THR A 72 -7.11 2.25 -6.90
CA THR A 72 -8.56 2.53 -6.77
C THR A 72 -9.32 2.59 -8.10
N LEU A 73 -8.60 2.72 -9.22
CA LEU A 73 -9.12 2.72 -10.59
C LEU A 73 -8.35 1.75 -11.47
N LYS A 74 -8.12 0.53 -10.96
CA LYS A 74 -7.20 -0.44 -11.54
C LYS A 74 -7.40 -0.66 -13.04
N MET A 75 -6.29 -0.78 -13.77
CA MET A 75 -6.33 -1.24 -15.16
C MET A 75 -6.46 -2.76 -15.22
N GLY A 76 -7.11 -3.25 -16.27
CA GLY A 76 -7.26 -4.69 -16.47
C GLY A 76 -8.23 -5.03 -17.58
N VAL A 77 -8.51 -6.33 -17.67
CA VAL A 77 -9.46 -6.92 -18.63
C VAL A 77 -10.62 -7.64 -17.93
N ASP A 78 -10.60 -7.68 -16.60
CA ASP A 78 -11.64 -8.26 -15.78
C ASP A 78 -12.80 -7.26 -15.53
N ASP A 79 -13.91 -7.77 -15.03
CA ASP A 79 -15.14 -6.97 -14.79
C ASP A 79 -14.96 -5.85 -13.75
N MET A 80 -13.92 -5.92 -12.93
CA MET A 80 -13.59 -4.89 -11.94
C MET A 80 -12.62 -3.82 -12.48
N ALA A 81 -12.10 -3.98 -13.70
CA ALA A 81 -11.20 -3.01 -14.28
C ALA A 81 -11.94 -1.71 -14.64
N VAL A 82 -11.41 -0.60 -14.15
CA VAL A 82 -11.97 0.75 -14.41
C VAL A 82 -11.40 1.34 -15.69
N VAL A 83 -10.14 1.06 -15.99
CA VAL A 83 -9.49 1.49 -17.23
C VAL A 83 -8.88 0.29 -17.97
N ASN A 84 -8.78 0.42 -19.30
CA ASN A 84 -8.11 -0.58 -20.14
C ASN A 84 -6.59 -0.34 -20.21
N GLU A 85 -5.87 -1.20 -20.97
CA GLU A 85 -4.41 -1.13 -21.16
C GLU A 85 -3.91 0.18 -21.79
N LYS A 86 -4.81 0.98 -22.35
CA LYS A 86 -4.52 2.33 -22.88
C LYS A 86 -4.98 3.44 -21.96
N LEU A 87 -5.26 3.12 -20.70
CA LEU A 87 -5.69 4.05 -19.66
C LEU A 87 -7.04 4.74 -19.95
N LYS A 88 -7.83 4.24 -20.90
CA LYS A 88 -9.18 4.74 -21.20
C LYS A 88 -10.18 4.16 -20.20
N VAL A 89 -11.04 5.03 -19.67
CA VAL A 89 -12.11 4.61 -18.75
C VAL A 89 -13.12 3.74 -19.50
N ASN A 90 -13.39 2.55 -18.97
CA ASN A 90 -14.36 1.62 -19.55
C ASN A 90 -15.76 2.22 -19.53
N GLY A 91 -16.47 2.08 -20.63
CA GLY A 91 -17.84 2.61 -20.77
C GLY A 91 -17.96 4.11 -21.00
N LEU A 92 -16.87 4.87 -21.01
CA LEU A 92 -16.86 6.31 -21.30
C LEU A 92 -15.97 6.63 -22.50
N GLN A 93 -16.31 7.73 -23.19
CA GLN A 93 -15.52 8.22 -24.33
C GLN A 93 -14.67 9.43 -23.90
N ASN A 94 -13.49 9.56 -24.51
CA ASN A 94 -12.59 10.70 -24.35
C ASN A 94 -12.14 10.97 -22.90
N LEU A 95 -12.14 9.95 -22.04
CA LEU A 95 -11.66 10.04 -20.68
C LEU A 95 -10.55 9.01 -20.43
N ARG A 96 -9.47 9.45 -19.79
CA ARG A 96 -8.36 8.62 -19.33
C ARG A 96 -8.04 8.94 -17.87
N VAL A 97 -7.42 7.98 -17.21
CA VAL A 97 -6.77 8.16 -15.90
C VAL A 97 -5.30 7.78 -16.04
N ALA A 98 -4.40 8.61 -15.51
CA ALA A 98 -2.96 8.45 -15.70
C ALA A 98 -2.19 8.79 -14.41
N ASP A 99 -2.50 8.13 -13.33
CA ASP A 99 -1.83 8.24 -12.04
C ASP A 99 -1.71 6.88 -11.34
N ALA A 100 -1.24 6.85 -10.10
CA ALA A 100 -1.06 5.62 -9.33
C ALA A 100 -2.35 4.81 -9.11
N SER A 101 -3.53 5.42 -9.25
CA SER A 101 -4.81 4.72 -9.07
C SER A 101 -5.05 3.63 -10.09
N VAL A 102 -4.42 3.71 -11.28
CA VAL A 102 -4.58 2.71 -12.34
C VAL A 102 -3.76 1.43 -12.14
N MET A 103 -2.86 1.40 -11.17
CA MET A 103 -2.08 0.19 -10.88
C MET A 103 -3.02 -0.96 -10.49
N PRO A 104 -2.85 -2.18 -11.06
CA PRO A 104 -3.66 -3.34 -10.68
C PRO A 104 -3.44 -3.75 -9.21
N GLU A 105 -2.19 -3.65 -8.75
CA GLU A 105 -1.73 -3.94 -7.39
C GLU A 105 -0.65 -2.95 -7.00
N ILE A 106 -0.47 -2.74 -5.70
CA ILE A 106 0.59 -1.89 -5.18
C ILE A 106 1.96 -2.52 -5.44
N THR A 107 2.91 -1.72 -5.89
CA THR A 107 4.28 -2.21 -6.11
C THR A 107 5.02 -2.43 -4.78
N SER A 108 6.04 -3.30 -4.78
CA SER A 108 6.86 -3.61 -3.61
C SER A 108 7.85 -2.50 -3.19
N GLY A 109 7.82 -1.36 -3.88
CA GLY A 109 8.66 -0.18 -3.61
C GLY A 109 7.87 1.10 -3.73
N ASN A 110 8.56 2.24 -3.63
CA ASN A 110 7.94 3.56 -3.73
C ASN A 110 7.22 3.76 -5.06
N LEU A 111 6.04 4.39 -5.01
CA LEU A 111 5.15 4.55 -6.16
C LEU A 111 5.62 5.62 -7.17
N ASN A 112 6.59 6.47 -6.84
CA ASN A 112 6.97 7.59 -7.70
C ASN A 112 7.47 7.14 -9.08
N ALA A 113 8.41 6.21 -9.14
CA ALA A 113 8.96 5.74 -10.41
C ALA A 113 7.92 5.04 -11.30
N PRO A 114 7.11 4.08 -10.82
CA PRO A 114 6.03 3.50 -11.62
C PRO A 114 4.95 4.52 -12.01
N THR A 115 4.65 5.52 -11.18
CA THR A 115 3.71 6.58 -11.55
C THR A 115 4.25 7.45 -12.70
N LEU A 116 5.53 7.80 -12.68
CA LEU A 116 6.17 8.50 -13.80
C LEU A 116 6.13 7.67 -15.08
N MET A 117 6.39 6.37 -15.01
CA MET A 117 6.30 5.46 -16.16
C MET A 117 4.86 5.41 -16.73
N ILE A 118 3.85 5.36 -15.86
CA ILE A 118 2.44 5.42 -16.28
C ILE A 118 2.15 6.74 -16.99
N ALA A 119 2.64 7.87 -16.46
CA ALA A 119 2.43 9.20 -17.05
C ALA A 119 3.09 9.32 -18.43
N GLU A 120 4.32 8.84 -18.60
CA GLU A 120 5.02 8.80 -19.89
C GLU A 120 4.25 7.95 -20.91
N ARG A 121 3.79 6.76 -20.52
CA ARG A 121 2.96 5.91 -21.42
C ARG A 121 1.63 6.57 -21.76
N ALA A 122 1.02 7.28 -20.80
CA ALA A 122 -0.21 8.04 -21.06
C ALA A 122 0.00 9.14 -22.09
N ALA A 123 1.12 9.86 -22.02
CA ALA A 123 1.49 10.87 -22.99
C ALA A 123 1.63 10.26 -24.40
N ASP A 124 2.30 9.12 -24.54
CA ASP A 124 2.39 8.39 -25.81
C ASP A 124 1.00 8.03 -26.36
N PHE A 125 0.10 7.53 -25.53
CA PHE A 125 -1.27 7.16 -25.95
C PHE A 125 -2.16 8.34 -26.32
N ILE A 126 -1.81 9.54 -25.88
CA ILE A 126 -2.55 10.78 -26.21
C ILE A 126 -2.05 11.40 -27.48
N LEU A 127 -0.73 11.32 -27.72
CA LEU A 127 -0.07 11.98 -28.85
C LEU A 127 -0.09 11.13 -30.13
N ASN A 128 -0.25 9.81 -30.02
CA ASN A 128 -0.29 8.84 -31.11
C ASN A 128 -1.62 8.09 -31.18
#